data_6c1a1715d4bacb24297d8865a0d7d527
#
_entry.id   6c1a1715d4bacb24297d8865a0d7d527
#
_cell.length_a   1.000
_cell.length_b   1.000
_cell.length_c   1.000
_cell.angle_alpha   90.00
_cell.angle_beta   90.00
_cell.angle_gamma   90.00
#
_symmetry.space_group_name_H-M   'P 1'
#
loop_
_entity.id
_entity.type
_entity.pdbx_description
1 polymer ?
#
loop_
_entity_poly.entity_id
_entity_poly.type
_entity_poly.pdbx_seq_one_letter_code
_entity_poly.pdbx_strand_id
1 'polypeptide(L)'
;LDSQEHYTLHKNYVDNETVEAIRAAIGRAKEIDEQENGSAFYRMELLPRRTCVDTALFDYPGITTFASSNNYSTTKFMGDLGYAINGVNSYLYHSFVPATDSLLGIRYLVFNQVLNNHPQLSMIDSVTTGGTTYYIYENPYALPLGYFTPSAVRDWTYAYYNPNQSVNTLFGAMRGIDAASRPVYQFQKVEIDADSQSIAFAGSTDTAFTINPGGETKTANFTVRIRQ
;
A
#
# COMPACT_ATOMS: atom_id res chain seq x y z
N LEU A 1 24.45 -5.90 -25.31
CA LEU A 1 24.13 -7.18 -25.97
C LEU A 1 22.90 -7.89 -25.36
N ASP A 2 22.33 -7.33 -24.32
CA ASP A 2 21.19 -7.91 -23.59
C ASP A 2 19.89 -7.16 -23.82
N SER A 3 19.87 -6.29 -24.81
CA SER A 3 18.73 -5.36 -25.01
C SER A 3 17.50 -6.02 -25.64
N GLN A 4 17.63 -7.18 -26.27
CA GLN A 4 16.49 -7.79 -26.95
C GLN A 4 15.58 -8.64 -26.05
N GLU A 5 16.08 -9.12 -24.92
CA GLU A 5 15.29 -9.95 -24.00
C GLU A 5 14.43 -9.13 -23.02
N HIS A 6 14.74 -7.86 -22.81
CA HIS A 6 14.10 -7.00 -21.84
C HIS A 6 13.19 -5.91 -22.43
N TYR A 7 13.14 -5.76 -23.75
CA TYR A 7 12.29 -4.79 -24.44
C TYR A 7 11.06 -5.47 -25.04
N THR A 8 9.89 -5.01 -24.66
CA THR A 8 8.66 -5.39 -25.35
C THR A 8 8.34 -4.36 -26.47
N LEU A 9 7.63 -4.80 -27.49
CA LEU A 9 7.14 -3.87 -28.50
C LEU A 9 6.20 -2.86 -27.86
N HIS A 10 6.28 -1.58 -28.28
CA HIS A 10 5.43 -0.50 -27.78
C HIS A 10 3.95 -0.89 -27.75
N LYS A 11 3.43 -1.48 -28.85
CA LYS A 11 2.04 -1.96 -28.90
C LYS A 11 1.69 -2.98 -27.81
N ASN A 12 2.62 -3.86 -27.44
CA ASN A 12 2.39 -4.86 -26.40
C ASN A 12 2.40 -4.25 -25.00
N TYR A 13 2.99 -3.06 -24.86
CA TYR A 13 3.06 -2.33 -23.60
C TYR A 13 1.85 -1.41 -23.39
N VAL A 14 1.39 -0.73 -24.44
CA VAL A 14 0.36 0.31 -24.35
C VAL A 14 -0.98 -0.04 -25.02
N ASP A 15 -1.00 -1.03 -25.90
CA ASP A 15 -2.16 -1.36 -26.75
C ASP A 15 -2.43 -2.87 -26.73
N ASN A 16 -2.83 -3.41 -25.60
CA ASN A 16 -3.27 -4.79 -25.46
C ASN A 16 -4.54 -4.86 -24.61
N GLU A 17 -5.23 -6.00 -24.66
CA GLU A 17 -6.51 -6.20 -23.99
C GLU A 17 -6.47 -5.90 -22.48
N THR A 18 -5.36 -6.20 -21.82
CA THR A 18 -5.17 -5.87 -20.39
C THR A 18 -5.10 -4.37 -20.17
N VAL A 19 -4.39 -3.64 -21.02
CA VAL A 19 -4.29 -2.17 -20.94
C VAL A 19 -5.65 -1.53 -21.20
N GLU A 20 -6.40 -2.02 -22.18
CA GLU A 20 -7.75 -1.55 -22.48
C GLU A 20 -8.70 -1.80 -21.31
N ALA A 21 -8.64 -2.97 -20.70
CA ALA A 21 -9.45 -3.30 -19.53
C ALA A 21 -9.12 -2.40 -18.32
N ILE A 22 -7.84 -2.12 -18.08
CA ILE A 22 -7.41 -1.19 -17.03
C ILE A 22 -7.93 0.22 -17.31
N ARG A 23 -7.77 0.72 -18.54
CA ARG A 23 -8.26 2.06 -18.92
C ARG A 23 -9.77 2.18 -18.74
N ALA A 24 -10.52 1.16 -19.15
CA ALA A 24 -11.95 1.12 -18.99
C ALA A 24 -12.37 1.15 -17.51
N ALA A 25 -11.70 0.36 -16.64
CA ALA A 25 -11.99 0.32 -15.21
C ALA A 25 -11.63 1.64 -14.49
N ILE A 26 -10.47 2.22 -14.83
CA ILE A 26 -10.06 3.53 -14.27
C ILE A 26 -11.02 4.64 -14.77
N GLY A 27 -11.38 4.63 -16.05
CA GLY A 27 -12.38 5.54 -16.60
C GLY A 27 -13.72 5.44 -15.87
N ARG A 28 -14.18 4.22 -15.60
CA ARG A 28 -15.42 3.98 -14.88
C ARG A 28 -15.35 4.47 -13.42
N ALA A 29 -14.23 4.28 -12.72
CA ALA A 29 -14.03 4.80 -11.37
C ALA A 29 -14.07 6.36 -11.35
N LYS A 30 -13.49 7.02 -12.35
CA LYS A 30 -13.56 8.47 -12.51
C LYS A 30 -15.00 8.95 -12.74
N GLU A 31 -15.77 8.27 -13.59
CA GLU A 31 -17.19 8.59 -13.83
C GLU A 31 -18.03 8.48 -12.56
N ILE A 32 -17.82 7.43 -11.77
CA ILE A 32 -18.51 7.24 -10.49
C ILE A 32 -18.16 8.39 -9.55
N ASP A 33 -16.88 8.73 -9.40
CA ASP A 33 -16.48 9.83 -8.52
C ASP A 33 -17.07 11.17 -8.95
N GLU A 34 -17.08 11.47 -10.25
CA GLU A 34 -17.66 12.71 -10.78
C GLU A 34 -19.16 12.83 -10.46
N GLN A 35 -19.89 11.71 -10.55
CA GLN A 35 -21.32 11.65 -10.29
C GLN A 35 -21.65 11.77 -8.79
N GLU A 36 -20.85 11.15 -7.92
CA GLU A 36 -21.15 11.03 -6.50
C GLU A 36 -20.49 12.11 -5.66
N ASN A 37 -19.26 12.53 -6.02
CA ASN A 37 -18.43 13.42 -5.20
C ASN A 37 -18.07 14.74 -5.89
N GLY A 38 -18.41 14.88 -7.16
CA GLY A 38 -18.11 16.08 -7.94
C GLY A 38 -16.59 16.28 -8.11
N SER A 39 -16.10 17.51 -7.84
CA SER A 39 -14.69 17.87 -8.04
C SER A 39 -13.82 17.68 -6.79
N ALA A 40 -14.26 16.92 -5.79
CA ALA A 40 -13.44 16.66 -4.61
C ALA A 40 -12.20 15.85 -4.99
N PHE A 41 -11.05 16.23 -4.46
CA PHE A 41 -9.81 15.50 -4.69
C PHE A 41 -9.85 14.12 -4.02
N TYR A 42 -9.44 13.10 -4.77
CA TYR A 42 -9.28 11.72 -4.29
C TYR A 42 -8.02 11.09 -4.87
N ARG A 43 -7.65 9.93 -4.38
CA ARG A 43 -6.66 9.05 -5.02
C ARG A 43 -7.26 7.68 -5.29
N MET A 44 -6.68 6.99 -6.28
CA MET A 44 -6.97 5.58 -6.55
C MET A 44 -5.69 4.80 -6.77
N GLU A 45 -5.76 3.47 -6.61
CA GLU A 45 -4.65 2.58 -6.92
C GLU A 45 -5.09 1.36 -7.71
N LEU A 46 -4.21 0.90 -8.59
CA LEU A 46 -4.38 -0.28 -9.42
C LEU A 46 -3.62 -1.46 -8.81
N LEU A 47 -4.28 -2.60 -8.65
CA LEU A 47 -3.67 -3.82 -8.12
C LEU A 47 -4.04 -5.08 -8.94
N PRO A 48 -3.07 -5.93 -9.24
CA PRO A 48 -1.64 -5.66 -9.11
C PRO A 48 -1.21 -4.53 -10.05
N ARG A 49 -0.27 -3.71 -9.59
CA ARG A 49 0.32 -2.70 -10.48
C ARG A 49 1.10 -3.37 -11.60
N ARG A 50 1.18 -2.72 -12.77
CA ARG A 50 2.02 -3.18 -13.88
C ARG A 50 3.44 -2.62 -13.81
N THR A 51 3.52 -1.34 -13.45
CA THR A 51 4.79 -0.60 -13.40
C THR A 51 4.82 0.35 -12.22
N CYS A 52 5.96 1.01 -12.00
CA CYS A 52 6.09 2.07 -11.00
C CYS A 52 5.55 3.43 -11.49
N VAL A 53 5.02 3.50 -12.71
CA VAL A 53 4.52 4.73 -13.34
C VAL A 53 3.12 4.56 -13.91
N ASP A 54 2.36 3.60 -13.43
CA ASP A 54 0.99 3.32 -13.88
C ASP A 54 0.08 4.55 -13.73
N THR A 55 0.30 5.36 -12.70
CA THR A 55 -0.41 6.63 -12.48
C THR A 55 -0.31 7.56 -13.70
N ALA A 56 0.86 7.67 -14.30
CA ALA A 56 1.07 8.47 -15.50
C ALA A 56 0.59 7.75 -16.77
N LEU A 57 0.76 6.41 -16.84
CA LEU A 57 0.36 5.63 -18.01
C LEU A 57 -1.17 5.59 -18.19
N PHE A 58 -1.91 5.53 -17.10
CA PHE A 58 -3.36 5.42 -17.09
C PHE A 58 -4.06 6.70 -16.65
N ASP A 59 -3.30 7.77 -16.40
CA ASP A 59 -3.83 9.09 -16.03
C ASP A 59 -4.77 9.05 -14.83
N TYR A 60 -4.27 8.57 -13.68
CA TYR A 60 -5.04 8.59 -12.44
C TYR A 60 -4.22 9.13 -11.24
N PRO A 61 -4.87 9.78 -10.27
CA PRO A 61 -4.20 10.32 -9.09
C PRO A 61 -3.91 9.21 -8.09
N GLY A 62 -2.75 8.56 -8.19
CA GLY A 62 -2.28 7.53 -7.26
C GLY A 62 -1.10 7.99 -6.42
N ILE A 63 -0.60 7.08 -5.56
CA ILE A 63 0.60 7.32 -4.76
C ILE A 63 1.83 6.61 -5.35
N THR A 64 1.65 5.50 -6.04
CA THR A 64 2.76 4.73 -6.62
C THR A 64 3.59 5.59 -7.55
N THR A 65 4.89 5.71 -7.27
CA THR A 65 5.80 6.52 -8.08
C THR A 65 7.24 6.03 -8.04
N PHE A 66 7.92 6.25 -9.15
CA PHE A 66 9.37 6.26 -9.27
C PHE A 66 9.79 7.47 -10.10
N ALA A 67 10.52 8.39 -9.49
CA ALA A 67 11.06 9.55 -10.22
C ALA A 67 12.36 10.02 -9.60
N SER A 68 13.35 10.32 -10.43
CA SER A 68 14.66 10.82 -9.97
C SER A 68 14.56 12.14 -9.20
N SER A 69 13.48 12.90 -9.40
CA SER A 69 13.19 14.16 -8.72
C SER A 69 12.34 14.01 -7.45
N ASN A 70 11.98 12.79 -7.03
CA ASN A 70 11.23 12.60 -5.80
C ASN A 70 12.00 13.10 -4.59
N ASN A 71 11.26 13.74 -3.68
CA ASN A 71 11.82 14.23 -2.44
C ASN A 71 12.11 13.06 -1.49
N TYR A 72 13.35 12.99 -1.00
CA TYR A 72 13.78 11.96 -0.06
C TYR A 72 12.93 11.92 1.21
N SER A 73 12.55 13.08 1.77
CA SER A 73 11.73 13.13 2.98
C SER A 73 10.33 12.55 2.75
N THR A 74 9.76 12.75 1.56
CA THR A 74 8.48 12.13 1.18
C THR A 74 8.64 10.61 1.05
N THR A 75 9.68 10.14 0.38
CA THR A 75 9.96 8.71 0.27
C THR A 75 10.12 8.07 1.65
N LYS A 76 10.88 8.72 2.54
CA LYS A 76 11.05 8.25 3.91
C LYS A 76 9.74 8.23 4.68
N PHE A 77 8.93 9.29 4.62
CA PHE A 77 7.62 9.34 5.26
C PHE A 77 6.69 8.20 4.81
N MET A 78 6.68 7.90 3.51
CA MET A 78 5.91 6.78 2.98
C MET A 78 6.38 5.42 3.55
N GLY A 79 7.70 5.25 3.72
CA GLY A 79 8.26 4.08 4.40
C GLY A 79 7.88 4.01 5.88
N ASP A 80 7.87 5.13 6.58
CA ASP A 80 7.46 5.23 7.99
C ASP A 80 5.96 4.92 8.18
N LEU A 81 5.15 5.08 7.12
CA LEU A 81 3.75 4.65 7.07
C LEU A 81 3.56 3.18 6.66
N GLY A 82 4.62 2.48 6.27
CA GLY A 82 4.59 1.05 5.93
C GLY A 82 4.53 0.73 4.44
N TYR A 83 4.64 1.71 3.55
CA TYR A 83 4.72 1.46 2.11
C TYR A 83 6.11 0.97 1.72
N ALA A 84 6.17 0.15 0.67
CA ALA A 84 7.44 -0.30 0.13
C ALA A 84 8.20 0.86 -0.51
N ILE A 85 9.43 1.07 -0.09
CA ILE A 85 10.31 2.13 -0.58
C ILE A 85 11.66 1.57 -1.05
N ASN A 86 12.32 2.28 -1.96
CA ASN A 86 13.73 2.00 -2.28
C ASN A 86 14.71 2.82 -1.42
N GLY A 87 14.21 3.62 -0.48
CA GLY A 87 15.01 4.46 0.40
C GLY A 87 15.55 5.75 -0.25
N VAL A 88 15.26 6.03 -1.51
CA VAL A 88 15.77 7.19 -2.25
C VAL A 88 14.63 7.99 -2.90
N ASN A 89 13.95 7.41 -3.89
CA ASN A 89 13.07 8.16 -4.78
C ASN A 89 11.86 7.36 -5.32
N SER A 90 11.50 6.27 -4.64
CA SER A 90 10.40 5.41 -5.04
C SER A 90 9.64 4.93 -3.83
N TYR A 91 8.33 4.97 -3.92
CA TYR A 91 7.41 4.29 -3.01
C TYR A 91 6.26 3.68 -3.80
N LEU A 92 5.82 2.51 -3.34
CA LEU A 92 4.97 1.63 -4.11
C LEU A 92 3.78 1.16 -3.25
N TYR A 93 2.61 1.25 -3.83
CA TYR A 93 1.41 0.66 -3.26
C TYR A 93 1.35 -0.84 -3.57
N HIS A 94 1.14 -1.68 -2.56
CA HIS A 94 1.10 -3.13 -2.70
C HIS A 94 -0.19 -3.77 -2.25
N SER A 95 -0.84 -3.18 -1.25
CA SER A 95 -2.05 -3.75 -0.65
C SER A 95 -2.84 -2.66 0.07
N PHE A 96 -4.12 -2.94 0.26
CA PHE A 96 -4.99 -2.08 1.05
C PHE A 96 -4.56 -2.08 2.53
N VAL A 97 -4.30 -0.88 3.05
CA VAL A 97 -3.96 -0.63 4.46
C VAL A 97 -4.91 0.42 5.01
N PRO A 98 -6.01 0.03 5.68
CA PRO A 98 -7.16 0.89 5.93
C PRO A 98 -6.85 2.28 6.48
N ALA A 99 -5.97 2.37 7.48
CA ALA A 99 -5.67 3.65 8.12
C ALA A 99 -4.84 4.57 7.22
N THR A 100 -3.75 4.07 6.66
CA THR A 100 -2.86 4.87 5.81
C THR A 100 -3.51 5.24 4.49
N ASP A 101 -4.31 4.35 3.92
CA ASP A 101 -5.06 4.62 2.71
C ASP A 101 -6.12 5.70 2.94
N SER A 102 -6.81 5.64 4.10
CA SER A 102 -7.73 6.69 4.49
C SER A 102 -7.02 8.03 4.67
N LEU A 103 -5.87 8.05 5.38
CA LEU A 103 -5.05 9.24 5.59
C LEU A 103 -4.61 9.89 4.28
N LEU A 104 -4.21 9.08 3.29
CA LEU A 104 -3.73 9.55 2.00
C LEU A 104 -4.86 9.81 0.99
N GLY A 105 -6.12 9.65 1.40
CA GLY A 105 -7.28 9.90 0.54
C GLY A 105 -7.41 8.90 -0.62
N ILE A 106 -6.93 7.66 -0.44
CA ILE A 106 -7.12 6.59 -1.42
C ILE A 106 -8.57 6.10 -1.28
N ARG A 107 -9.41 6.58 -2.17
CA ARG A 107 -10.84 6.29 -2.19
C ARG A 107 -11.16 5.08 -3.03
N TYR A 108 -10.55 4.94 -4.19
CA TYR A 108 -10.85 3.84 -5.10
C TYR A 108 -9.67 2.89 -5.25
N LEU A 109 -10.00 1.61 -5.33
CA LEU A 109 -9.06 0.54 -5.58
C LEU A 109 -9.58 -0.30 -6.75
N VAL A 110 -8.75 -0.47 -7.76
CA VAL A 110 -9.06 -1.24 -8.97
C VAL A 110 -8.28 -2.54 -8.94
N PHE A 111 -8.98 -3.67 -8.84
CA PHE A 111 -8.37 -5.00 -8.77
C PHE A 111 -8.75 -5.89 -9.94
N ASN A 112 -7.86 -6.75 -10.35
CA ASN A 112 -8.12 -7.79 -11.36
C ASN A 112 -8.75 -9.07 -10.79
N GLN A 113 -9.11 -9.07 -9.52
CA GLN A 113 -9.74 -10.21 -8.83
C GLN A 113 -10.69 -9.72 -7.75
N VAL A 114 -11.64 -10.57 -7.38
CA VAL A 114 -12.52 -10.30 -6.25
C VAL A 114 -11.73 -10.38 -4.95
N LEU A 115 -11.85 -9.35 -4.12
CA LEU A 115 -11.25 -9.31 -2.80
C LEU A 115 -12.14 -10.03 -1.79
N ASN A 116 -11.56 -10.97 -1.08
CA ASN A 116 -12.21 -11.64 0.04
C ASN A 116 -11.65 -11.09 1.36
N ASN A 117 -12.50 -11.01 2.38
CA ASN A 117 -12.11 -10.61 3.74
C ASN A 117 -11.59 -9.17 3.91
N HIS A 118 -12.11 -8.24 3.14
CA HIS A 118 -11.85 -6.80 3.31
C HIS A 118 -13.16 -6.05 3.66
N PRO A 119 -13.69 -6.19 4.89
CA PRO A 119 -14.98 -5.61 5.28
C PRO A 119 -15.00 -4.08 5.27
N GLN A 120 -13.84 -3.45 5.18
CA GLN A 120 -13.70 -1.98 5.09
C GLN A 120 -13.87 -1.45 3.66
N LEU A 121 -13.85 -2.33 2.65
CA LEU A 121 -14.02 -1.98 1.26
C LEU A 121 -15.39 -2.42 0.75
N SER A 122 -16.02 -1.59 -0.05
CA SER A 122 -17.26 -1.92 -0.75
C SER A 122 -16.98 -2.09 -2.24
N MET A 123 -17.29 -3.24 -2.81
CA MET A 123 -17.28 -3.40 -4.26
C MET A 123 -18.46 -2.61 -4.84
N ILE A 124 -18.16 -1.60 -5.65
CA ILE A 124 -19.16 -0.68 -6.20
C ILE A 124 -19.47 -0.94 -7.66
N ASP A 125 -18.50 -1.47 -8.42
CA ASP A 125 -18.72 -1.80 -9.83
C ASP A 125 -17.68 -2.80 -10.35
N SER A 126 -17.86 -3.27 -11.58
CA SER A 126 -16.88 -4.09 -12.30
C SER A 126 -16.96 -3.82 -13.80
N VAL A 127 -15.83 -3.89 -14.47
CA VAL A 127 -15.72 -3.66 -15.92
C VAL A 127 -15.03 -4.84 -16.57
N THR A 128 -15.64 -5.38 -17.61
CA THR A 128 -15.06 -6.49 -18.40
C THR A 128 -14.76 -5.99 -19.81
N THR A 129 -13.52 -6.14 -20.25
CA THR A 129 -13.06 -5.78 -21.60
C THR A 129 -12.11 -6.88 -22.09
N GLY A 130 -12.31 -7.37 -23.32
CA GLY A 130 -11.44 -8.40 -23.90
C GLY A 130 -11.33 -9.69 -23.07
N GLY A 131 -12.39 -10.04 -22.33
CA GLY A 131 -12.37 -11.22 -21.43
C GLY A 131 -11.67 -11.00 -20.09
N THR A 132 -11.10 -9.82 -19.84
CA THR A 132 -10.47 -9.44 -18.56
C THR A 132 -11.43 -8.58 -17.74
N THR A 133 -11.65 -8.95 -16.48
CA THR A 133 -12.51 -8.19 -15.55
C THR A 133 -11.68 -7.50 -14.50
N TYR A 134 -11.96 -6.22 -14.28
CA TYR A 134 -11.49 -5.45 -13.14
C TYR A 134 -12.67 -5.06 -12.26
N TYR A 135 -12.44 -5.12 -10.95
CA TYR A 135 -13.41 -4.81 -9.91
C TYR A 135 -13.02 -3.49 -9.25
N ILE A 136 -14.00 -2.62 -9.06
CA ILE A 136 -13.81 -1.30 -8.47
C ILE A 136 -14.34 -1.35 -7.04
N TYR A 137 -13.46 -1.02 -6.10
CA TYR A 137 -13.79 -0.95 -4.68
C TYR A 137 -13.68 0.48 -4.19
N GLU A 138 -14.58 0.85 -3.28
CA GLU A 138 -14.54 2.11 -2.58
C GLU A 138 -14.06 1.91 -1.14
N ASN A 139 -13.19 2.81 -0.69
CA ASN A 139 -12.84 3.03 0.70
C ASN A 139 -13.66 4.22 1.21
N PRO A 140 -14.75 4.01 1.95
CA PRO A 140 -15.62 5.08 2.43
C PRO A 140 -14.97 5.94 3.52
N TYR A 141 -13.82 5.54 4.02
CA TYR A 141 -13.05 6.24 5.06
C TYR A 141 -11.97 7.16 4.51
N ALA A 142 -11.85 7.29 3.20
CA ALA A 142 -10.86 8.16 2.56
C ALA A 142 -11.04 9.61 3.01
N LEU A 143 -10.00 10.20 3.60
CA LEU A 143 -10.02 11.58 4.06
C LEU A 143 -9.86 12.55 2.87
N PRO A 144 -10.40 13.77 2.97
CA PRO A 144 -10.15 14.82 1.98
C PRO A 144 -8.69 15.26 2.02
N LEU A 145 -8.23 15.98 0.99
CA LEU A 145 -6.86 16.48 0.90
C LEU A 145 -6.42 17.34 2.09
N GLY A 146 -7.37 18.08 2.68
CA GLY A 146 -7.13 18.94 3.85
C GLY A 146 -8.17 18.72 4.93
N TYR A 147 -7.72 18.63 6.18
CA TYR A 147 -8.56 18.48 7.35
C TYR A 147 -7.91 19.13 8.58
N PHE A 148 -8.71 19.47 9.57
CA PHE A 148 -8.22 20.08 10.80
C PHE A 148 -7.79 19.01 11.80
N THR A 149 -6.61 19.22 12.41
CA THR A 149 -6.08 18.37 13.47
C THR A 149 -5.58 19.20 14.64
N PRO A 150 -5.50 18.65 15.86
CA PRO A 150 -4.79 19.27 16.97
C PRO A 150 -3.34 19.58 16.64
N SER A 151 -2.77 20.61 17.28
CA SER A 151 -1.39 21.02 17.07
C SER A 151 -0.35 19.95 17.44
N ALA A 152 -0.72 18.97 18.25
CA ALA A 152 0.10 17.83 18.63
C ALA A 152 0.68 17.05 17.43
N VAL A 153 0.05 17.10 16.26
CA VAL A 153 0.57 16.53 15.02
C VAL A 153 1.93 17.11 14.62
N ARG A 154 2.23 18.36 15.00
CA ARG A 154 3.52 19.01 14.69
C ARG A 154 4.71 18.33 15.38
N ASP A 155 4.46 17.74 16.54
CA ASP A 155 5.48 17.09 17.37
C ASP A 155 5.54 15.58 17.12
N TRP A 156 4.76 15.09 16.16
CA TRP A 156 4.78 13.67 15.82
C TRP A 156 6.14 13.25 15.25
N THR A 157 6.61 12.11 15.74
CA THR A 157 7.81 11.44 15.23
C THR A 157 7.50 9.98 14.91
N TYR A 158 8.15 9.44 13.90
CA TYR A 158 7.98 8.04 13.54
C TYR A 158 8.70 7.10 14.51
N ALA A 159 8.18 5.89 14.65
CA ALA A 159 8.85 4.81 15.34
C ALA A 159 9.76 4.05 14.38
N TYR A 160 11.05 4.02 14.70
CA TYR A 160 12.07 3.41 13.83
C TYR A 160 11.78 1.92 13.58
N TYR A 161 11.72 1.50 12.33
CA TYR A 161 11.37 0.14 11.90
C TYR A 161 10.02 -0.40 12.41
N ASN A 162 9.11 0.48 12.82
CA ASN A 162 7.80 0.08 13.30
C ASN A 162 6.68 0.95 12.69
N PRO A 163 6.28 0.70 11.44
CA PRO A 163 5.25 1.48 10.76
C PRO A 163 3.90 1.45 11.49
N ASN A 164 3.51 0.32 12.07
CA ASN A 164 2.25 0.21 12.80
C ASN A 164 2.23 1.13 14.04
N GLN A 165 3.33 1.23 14.76
CA GLN A 165 3.45 2.17 15.87
C GLN A 165 3.49 3.61 15.37
N SER A 166 4.19 3.89 14.26
CA SER A 166 4.19 5.20 13.63
C SER A 166 2.78 5.65 13.27
N VAL A 167 1.98 4.78 12.69
CA VAL A 167 0.57 5.05 12.35
C VAL A 167 -0.27 5.24 13.61
N ASN A 168 -0.12 4.40 14.63
CA ASN A 168 -0.85 4.53 15.88
C ASN A 168 -0.60 5.90 16.54
N THR A 169 0.66 6.30 16.66
CA THR A 169 1.04 7.59 17.27
C THR A 169 0.58 8.77 16.43
N LEU A 170 0.66 8.68 15.09
CA LEU A 170 0.16 9.71 14.19
C LEU A 170 -1.35 9.91 14.37
N PHE A 171 -2.12 8.84 14.33
CA PHE A 171 -3.58 8.92 14.50
C PHE A 171 -3.98 9.33 15.92
N GLY A 172 -3.18 8.98 16.93
CA GLY A 172 -3.34 9.49 18.29
C GLY A 172 -3.19 11.02 18.32
N ALA A 173 -2.10 11.54 17.75
CA ALA A 173 -1.84 12.98 17.66
C ALA A 173 -2.93 13.70 16.85
N MET A 174 -3.38 13.13 15.71
CA MET A 174 -4.44 13.69 14.88
C MET A 174 -5.80 13.80 15.61
N ARG A 175 -6.06 12.91 16.56
CA ARG A 175 -7.29 12.89 17.36
C ARG A 175 -7.16 13.60 18.72
N GLY A 176 -5.95 14.00 19.08
CA GLY A 176 -5.66 14.59 20.39
C GLY A 176 -5.84 13.62 21.56
N ILE A 177 -5.57 12.33 21.34
CA ILE A 177 -5.68 11.28 22.36
C ILE A 177 -4.38 10.47 22.47
N ASP A 178 -4.18 9.83 23.60
CA ASP A 178 -3.09 8.85 23.74
C ASP A 178 -3.29 7.67 22.77
N ALA A 179 -2.27 7.37 22.00
CA ALA A 179 -2.28 6.30 21.01
C ALA A 179 -2.51 4.92 21.62
N ALA A 180 -2.01 4.69 22.85
CA ALA A 180 -2.18 3.41 23.55
C ALA A 180 -3.62 3.19 24.00
N SER A 181 -4.39 4.26 24.26
CA SER A 181 -5.78 4.14 24.71
C SER A 181 -6.75 3.68 23.63
N ARG A 182 -6.49 4.06 22.37
CA ARG A 182 -7.27 3.67 21.19
C ARG A 182 -6.38 3.50 19.95
N PRO A 183 -5.57 2.45 19.90
CA PRO A 183 -4.70 2.20 18.77
C PRO A 183 -5.51 1.87 17.51
N VAL A 184 -4.99 2.26 16.35
CA VAL A 184 -5.53 1.88 15.04
C VAL A 184 -5.18 0.43 14.72
N TYR A 185 -3.94 0.05 15.04
CA TYR A 185 -3.44 -1.32 14.91
C TYR A 185 -3.12 -1.89 16.28
N GLN A 186 -3.64 -3.08 16.55
CA GLN A 186 -3.27 -3.85 17.73
C GLN A 186 -2.23 -4.90 17.35
N PHE A 187 -1.18 -4.97 18.14
CA PHE A 187 -0.16 -5.99 17.95
C PHE A 187 -0.67 -7.34 18.44
N GLN A 188 -0.63 -8.33 17.57
CA GLN A 188 -0.85 -9.71 17.95
C GLN A 188 0.49 -10.34 18.34
N LYS A 189 0.51 -11.08 19.45
CA LYS A 189 1.70 -11.84 19.82
C LYS A 189 1.91 -12.96 18.82
N VAL A 190 3.06 -12.95 18.17
CA VAL A 190 3.47 -13.99 17.22
C VAL A 190 4.47 -14.91 17.90
N GLU A 191 4.16 -16.20 17.96
CA GLU A 191 5.12 -17.22 18.37
C GLU A 191 5.74 -17.83 17.10
N ILE A 192 7.06 -17.81 17.04
CA ILE A 192 7.81 -18.42 15.95
C ILE A 192 8.48 -19.66 16.49
N ASP A 193 8.08 -20.82 15.96
CA ASP A 193 8.71 -22.10 16.23
C ASP A 193 9.58 -22.44 15.02
N ALA A 194 10.90 -22.43 15.23
CA ALA A 194 11.86 -22.69 14.18
C ALA A 194 12.54 -24.04 14.43
N ASP A 195 12.71 -24.81 13.39
CA ASP A 195 13.54 -26.02 13.40
C ASP A 195 15.01 -25.56 13.48
N SER A 196 15.55 -25.62 14.71
CA SER A 196 16.51 -24.66 15.25
C SER A 196 17.98 -24.92 14.98
N GLN A 197 18.34 -25.87 14.10
CA GLN A 197 19.78 -26.15 13.91
C GLN A 197 20.48 -25.27 12.86
N SER A 198 19.75 -24.51 12.07
CA SER A 198 20.32 -23.78 10.93
C SER A 198 20.12 -22.27 10.95
N ILE A 199 19.29 -21.72 11.81
CA ILE A 199 19.04 -20.27 11.88
C ILE A 199 19.05 -19.81 13.35
N ALA A 200 19.95 -18.89 13.66
CA ALA A 200 19.93 -18.19 14.95
C ALA A 200 19.00 -16.97 14.84
N PHE A 201 18.01 -16.90 15.71
CA PHE A 201 17.25 -15.67 15.91
C PHE A 201 18.07 -14.69 16.75
N ALA A 202 18.50 -13.59 16.14
CA ALA A 202 19.19 -12.52 16.85
C ALA A 202 18.15 -11.48 17.29
N GLY A 203 17.64 -11.63 18.50
CA GLY A 203 16.72 -10.70 19.13
C GLY A 203 15.28 -10.85 18.62
N SER A 204 14.38 -11.16 19.52
CA SER A 204 12.95 -11.09 19.29
C SER A 204 12.39 -9.98 20.17
N THR A 205 11.81 -8.97 19.56
CA THR A 205 10.91 -8.05 20.24
C THR A 205 9.48 -8.37 19.81
N ASP A 206 8.48 -7.86 20.51
CA ASP A 206 7.08 -8.03 20.12
C ASP A 206 6.77 -7.45 18.73
N THR A 207 7.72 -6.77 18.08
CA THR A 207 7.53 -6.02 16.85
C THR A 207 8.50 -6.37 15.73
N ALA A 208 9.60 -7.04 16.00
CA ALA A 208 10.59 -7.40 14.99
C ALA A 208 11.42 -8.62 15.41
N PHE A 209 11.82 -9.42 14.44
CA PHE A 209 12.81 -10.49 14.61
C PHE A 209 13.81 -10.43 13.46
N THR A 210 15.03 -10.83 13.74
CA THR A 210 16.09 -10.91 12.75
C THR A 210 16.51 -12.36 12.57
N ILE A 211 16.57 -12.82 11.35
CA ILE A 211 17.10 -14.12 10.97
C ILE A 211 18.55 -13.94 10.58
N ASN A 212 19.46 -14.61 11.26
CA ASN A 212 20.87 -14.60 10.91
C ASN A 212 21.27 -15.96 10.29
N PRO A 213 21.46 -16.05 8.98
CA PRO A 213 21.73 -17.31 8.29
C PRO A 213 23.14 -17.86 8.49
N GLY A 214 24.00 -17.23 9.30
CA GLY A 214 25.33 -17.76 9.61
C GLY A 214 26.29 -17.89 8.40
N GLY A 215 26.09 -17.11 7.35
CA GLY A 215 27.02 -17.00 6.22
C GLY A 215 26.93 -18.09 5.15
N GLU A 216 26.07 -19.10 5.29
CA GLU A 216 25.78 -20.11 4.25
C GLU A 216 24.30 -20.06 3.85
N THR A 217 24.02 -20.34 2.57
CA THR A 217 22.64 -20.48 2.10
C THR A 217 22.04 -21.76 2.66
N LYS A 218 21.20 -21.63 3.69
CA LYS A 218 20.48 -22.76 4.31
C LYS A 218 18.99 -22.56 4.16
N THR A 219 18.28 -23.63 3.92
CA THR A 219 16.81 -23.63 3.97
C THR A 219 16.37 -23.98 5.37
N ALA A 220 15.54 -23.15 5.97
CA ALA A 220 14.92 -23.46 7.26
C ALA A 220 13.40 -23.40 7.13
N ASN A 221 12.73 -24.31 7.80
CA ASN A 221 11.30 -24.28 7.99
C ASN A 221 10.98 -23.63 9.32
N PHE A 222 10.02 -22.70 9.31
CA PHE A 222 9.52 -22.11 10.55
C PHE A 222 8.01 -22.05 10.52
N THR A 223 7.40 -22.20 11.67
CA THR A 223 5.96 -22.08 11.86
C THR A 223 5.66 -20.81 12.63
N VAL A 224 4.83 -19.97 12.05
CA VAL A 224 4.34 -18.74 12.71
C VAL A 224 2.96 -19.07 13.30
N ARG A 225 2.81 -18.91 14.60
CA ARG A 225 1.53 -19.04 15.31
C ARG A 225 1.08 -17.68 15.76
N ILE A 226 -0.08 -17.25 15.30
CA ILE A 226 -0.75 -16.04 15.78
C ILE A 226 -1.75 -16.48 16.85
N ARG A 227 -1.57 -16.01 18.07
CA ARG A 227 -2.57 -16.21 19.12
C ARG A 227 -3.62 -15.11 19.02
N GLN A 228 -4.87 -15.51 18.84
CA GLN A 228 -6.03 -14.63 18.92
C GLN A 228 -6.38 -14.35 20.39
#